data_052d12678596b99793fd82ce8eed9629
#
_entry.id   052d12678596b99793fd82ce8eed9629
#
_cell.length_a   1.000
_cell.length_b   1.000
_cell.length_c   1.000
_cell.angle_alpha   90.00
_cell.angle_beta   90.00
_cell.angle_gamma   90.00
#
_symmetry.space_group_name_H-M   'P 1'
#
loop_
_entity.id
_entity.type
_entity.pdbx_description
1 polymer ?
#
loop_
_entity_poly.entity_id
_entity_poly.type
_entity_poly.pdbx_seq_one_letter_code
_entity_poly.pdbx_strand_id
1 'polypeptide(L)'
;NSAQVAHSLTMIGGSRPDNNTTLNASMVTDDQKAGIYLFGQSRTRSAYDHDGDGFTEIGHLNAKTVGFRSYLKTSTYSKLTFEYHNISEFRRGGNNLDLPPHETDITEQTDHNINGGGLKFDLFSTDYKHRLNLYASSQHTKRQSYYGAGKDPNAYGHTTDLTFIGGAQYVYDWTNCLFMPAEFTGGMEYSHDNLEDVMIGYNRTIAQKVNIGSLFLQNEWKNARWSFLMGGRFDKHNL
;
A
#
# COMPACT_ATOMS: atom_id res chain seq x y z
N ASN A 1 -12.43 -21.88 8.29
CA ASN A 1 -11.03 -21.78 8.68
C ASN A 1 -10.18 -22.47 7.62
N SER A 2 -9.14 -21.84 7.14
CA SER A 2 -8.23 -22.37 6.11
C SER A 2 -6.82 -21.86 6.33
N ALA A 3 -5.86 -22.67 5.92
CA ALA A 3 -4.46 -22.24 5.80
C ALA A 3 -3.85 -22.87 4.56
N GLN A 4 -3.07 -22.10 3.84
CA GLN A 4 -2.37 -22.53 2.64
C GLN A 4 -0.96 -21.99 2.64
N VAL A 5 -0.01 -22.86 2.37
CA VAL A 5 1.38 -22.51 2.08
C VAL A 5 1.67 -22.92 0.65
N ALA A 6 2.22 -22.02 -0.13
CA ALA A 6 2.67 -22.30 -1.48
C ALA A 6 4.15 -21.93 -1.62
N HIS A 7 4.90 -22.76 -2.34
CA HIS A 7 6.30 -22.50 -2.66
C HIS A 7 6.51 -22.69 -4.15
N SER A 8 7.25 -21.77 -4.76
CA SER A 8 7.69 -21.86 -6.13
C SER A 8 9.20 -21.64 -6.23
N LEU A 9 9.84 -22.41 -7.06
CA LEU A 9 11.25 -22.28 -7.44
C LEU A 9 11.33 -22.10 -8.95
N THR A 10 11.88 -20.98 -9.38
CA THR A 10 12.17 -20.71 -10.79
C THR A 10 13.68 -20.62 -10.98
N MET A 11 14.23 -21.27 -12.02
CA MET A 11 15.65 -21.19 -12.36
C MET A 11 15.85 -20.20 -13.50
N ILE A 12 16.37 -19.01 -13.20
CA ILE A 12 16.66 -17.96 -14.19
C ILE A 12 17.92 -18.37 -14.94
N GLY A 13 17.88 -18.34 -16.28
CA GLY A 13 18.99 -18.78 -17.12
C GLY A 13 19.45 -20.22 -16.85
N GLY A 14 18.59 -21.06 -16.26
CA GLY A 14 18.90 -22.45 -15.91
C GLY A 14 19.77 -22.66 -14.67
N SER A 15 20.31 -21.60 -14.05
CA SER A 15 21.30 -21.72 -12.98
C SER A 15 21.05 -20.85 -11.73
N ARG A 16 20.28 -19.79 -11.83
CA ARG A 16 20.08 -18.83 -10.74
C ARG A 16 18.68 -18.99 -10.10
N PRO A 17 18.58 -19.34 -8.82
CA PRO A 17 17.30 -19.58 -8.18
C PRO A 17 16.54 -18.29 -7.88
N ASP A 18 15.23 -18.34 -8.11
CA ASP A 18 14.22 -17.42 -7.60
C ASP A 18 13.22 -18.23 -6.77
N ASN A 19 13.35 -18.16 -5.46
CA ASN A 19 12.50 -18.85 -4.49
C ASN A 19 11.41 -17.91 -4.01
N ASN A 20 10.16 -18.36 -4.03
CA ASN A 20 9.04 -17.61 -3.50
C ASN A 20 8.15 -18.51 -2.64
N THR A 21 7.99 -18.15 -1.39
CA THR A 21 7.10 -18.84 -0.44
C THR A 21 6.02 -17.89 0.02
N THR A 22 4.79 -18.33 -0.04
CA THR A 22 3.63 -17.56 0.44
C THR A 22 2.86 -18.33 1.49
N LEU A 23 2.32 -17.61 2.47
CA LEU A 23 1.41 -18.11 3.50
C LEU A 23 0.13 -17.30 3.44
N ASN A 24 -1.00 -18.00 3.43
CA ASN A 24 -2.33 -17.41 3.61
C ASN A 24 -3.09 -18.24 4.62
N ALA A 25 -3.69 -17.61 5.62
CA ALA A 25 -4.52 -18.29 6.60
C ALA A 25 -5.73 -17.43 6.97
N SER A 26 -6.87 -18.06 7.16
CA SER A 26 -8.08 -17.39 7.61
C SER A 26 -8.76 -18.19 8.72
N MET A 27 -9.22 -17.45 9.73
CA MET A 27 -10.03 -17.97 10.82
C MET A 27 -11.23 -17.06 11.02
N VAL A 28 -12.39 -17.69 11.22
CA VAL A 28 -13.65 -17.01 11.50
C VAL A 28 -14.33 -17.73 12.65
N THR A 29 -14.89 -16.97 13.59
CA THR A 29 -15.68 -17.52 14.70
C THR A 29 -16.95 -18.21 14.18
N ASP A 30 -17.46 -19.20 14.92
CA ASP A 30 -18.65 -19.98 14.50
C ASP A 30 -19.88 -19.09 14.30
N ASP A 31 -20.02 -18.01 15.07
CA ASP A 31 -21.09 -17.03 14.94
C ASP A 31 -20.79 -15.95 13.86
N GLN A 32 -19.65 -16.06 13.18
CA GLN A 32 -19.18 -15.14 12.12
C GLN A 32 -19.10 -13.67 12.54
N LYS A 33 -18.98 -13.41 13.86
CA LYS A 33 -18.86 -12.04 14.37
C LYS A 33 -17.44 -11.50 14.31
N ALA A 34 -16.45 -12.39 14.36
CA ALA A 34 -15.05 -12.00 14.24
C ALA A 34 -14.33 -12.91 13.25
N GLY A 35 -13.34 -12.34 12.58
CA GLY A 35 -12.47 -13.09 11.69
C GLY A 35 -11.14 -12.40 11.51
N ILE A 36 -10.14 -13.20 11.17
CA ILE A 36 -8.78 -12.74 10.85
C ILE A 36 -8.29 -13.47 9.60
N TYR A 37 -7.66 -12.71 8.73
CA TYR A 37 -6.90 -13.19 7.59
C TYR A 37 -5.43 -12.79 7.78
N LEU A 38 -4.54 -13.77 7.72
CA LEU A 38 -3.10 -13.61 7.81
C LEU A 38 -2.50 -13.86 6.44
N PHE A 39 -1.51 -13.08 6.06
CA PHE A 39 -0.75 -13.30 4.83
C PHE A 39 0.73 -13.06 5.06
N GLY A 40 1.54 -13.77 4.31
CA GLY A 40 2.98 -13.61 4.33
C GLY A 40 3.60 -14.05 3.03
N GLN A 41 4.74 -13.45 2.69
CA GLN A 41 5.56 -13.80 1.55
C GLN A 41 7.04 -13.67 1.93
N SER A 42 7.84 -14.61 1.46
CA SER A 42 9.30 -14.53 1.47
C SER A 42 9.80 -14.88 0.08
N ARG A 43 10.49 -13.95 -0.57
CA ARG A 43 11.07 -14.16 -1.89
C ARG A 43 12.56 -13.82 -1.88
N THR A 44 13.35 -14.73 -2.37
CA THR A 44 14.79 -14.53 -2.56
C THR A 44 15.16 -14.90 -3.98
N ARG A 45 15.72 -13.97 -4.72
CA ARG A 45 16.16 -14.15 -6.10
C ARG A 45 17.65 -13.86 -6.20
N SER A 46 18.41 -14.77 -6.77
CA SER A 46 19.81 -14.54 -7.11
C SER A 46 19.94 -13.58 -8.27
N ALA A 47 20.97 -12.77 -8.25
CA ALA A 47 21.33 -11.93 -9.38
C ALA A 47 21.71 -12.79 -10.60
N TYR A 48 21.40 -12.29 -11.79
CA TYR A 48 21.69 -12.96 -13.06
C TYR A 48 22.31 -11.99 -14.06
N ASP A 49 23.47 -12.35 -14.54
CA ASP A 49 24.20 -11.75 -15.63
C ASP A 49 24.00 -12.66 -16.85
N HIS A 50 23.37 -12.14 -17.90
CA HIS A 50 22.93 -12.93 -19.05
C HIS A 50 24.03 -13.15 -20.07
N ASP A 51 24.81 -12.14 -20.35
CA ASP A 51 25.82 -12.13 -21.41
C ASP A 51 27.26 -12.31 -20.90
N GLY A 52 27.43 -12.33 -19.56
CA GLY A 52 28.72 -12.61 -18.92
C GLY A 52 29.67 -11.43 -18.91
N ASP A 53 29.16 -10.23 -19.06
CA ASP A 53 29.96 -9.00 -19.05
C ASP A 53 30.29 -8.49 -17.64
N GLY A 54 29.78 -9.17 -16.61
CA GLY A 54 29.99 -8.86 -15.19
C GLY A 54 28.95 -7.91 -14.60
N PHE A 55 27.96 -7.47 -15.38
CA PHE A 55 26.84 -6.67 -14.93
C PHE A 55 25.55 -7.49 -14.93
N THR A 56 24.66 -7.19 -14.00
CA THR A 56 23.42 -7.96 -13.82
C THR A 56 22.26 -7.33 -14.59
N GLU A 57 21.60 -8.06 -15.50
CA GLU A 57 20.32 -7.67 -16.10
C GLU A 57 19.17 -7.93 -15.13
N ILE A 58 19.33 -8.91 -14.24
CA ILE A 58 18.38 -9.19 -13.18
C ILE A 58 19.08 -9.08 -11.84
N GLY A 59 18.75 -8.06 -11.06
CA GLY A 59 19.36 -7.83 -9.75
C GLY A 59 18.96 -8.86 -8.69
N HIS A 60 19.78 -8.96 -7.66
CA HIS A 60 19.46 -9.68 -6.43
C HIS A 60 18.22 -9.07 -5.76
N LEU A 61 17.35 -9.94 -5.22
CA LEU A 61 16.17 -9.55 -4.47
C LEU A 61 16.06 -10.38 -3.18
N ASN A 62 15.78 -9.70 -2.07
CA ASN A 62 15.33 -10.32 -0.83
C ASN A 62 14.12 -9.52 -0.33
N ALA A 63 12.93 -10.10 -0.44
CA ALA A 63 11.69 -9.44 -0.06
C ALA A 63 10.92 -10.28 0.95
N LYS A 64 10.43 -9.64 2.00
CA LYS A 64 9.58 -10.25 3.03
C LYS A 64 8.38 -9.35 3.26
N THR A 65 7.20 -9.96 3.23
CA THR A 65 5.95 -9.29 3.55
C THR A 65 5.22 -10.10 4.61
N VAL A 66 4.68 -9.43 5.60
CA VAL A 66 3.77 -10.03 6.59
C VAL A 66 2.66 -9.05 6.90
N GLY A 67 1.47 -9.55 7.07
CA GLY A 67 0.35 -8.71 7.44
C GLY A 67 -0.88 -9.50 7.85
N PHE A 68 -1.87 -8.76 8.30
CA PHE A 68 -3.16 -9.32 8.63
C PHE A 68 -4.28 -8.30 8.40
N ARG A 69 -5.48 -8.83 8.22
CA ARG A 69 -6.72 -8.08 8.22
C ARG A 69 -7.72 -8.80 9.12
N SER A 70 -8.28 -8.09 10.08
CA SER A 70 -9.26 -8.61 10.99
C SER A 70 -10.54 -7.80 10.94
N TYR A 71 -11.65 -8.44 11.31
CA TYR A 71 -12.91 -7.74 11.50
C TYR A 71 -13.62 -8.20 12.76
N LEU A 72 -14.43 -7.29 13.30
CA LEU A 72 -15.34 -7.53 14.41
C LEU A 72 -16.70 -6.91 14.08
N LYS A 73 -17.76 -7.70 14.01
CA LYS A 73 -19.13 -7.20 13.97
C LYS A 73 -19.50 -6.78 15.38
N THR A 74 -19.56 -5.48 15.65
CA THR A 74 -19.90 -4.91 16.96
C THR A 74 -21.41 -4.96 17.21
N SER A 75 -22.19 -5.06 16.12
CA SER A 75 -23.63 -5.35 16.13
C SER A 75 -24.05 -6.00 14.81
N THR A 76 -25.34 -6.29 14.63
CA THR A 76 -25.93 -6.74 13.35
C THR A 76 -25.70 -5.73 12.24
N TYR A 77 -25.62 -4.45 12.60
CA TYR A 77 -25.54 -3.32 11.65
C TYR A 77 -24.20 -2.59 11.67
N SER A 78 -23.21 -3.10 12.40
CA SER A 78 -21.91 -2.43 12.48
C SER A 78 -20.74 -3.41 12.46
N LYS A 79 -19.67 -2.97 11.81
CA LYS A 79 -18.45 -3.75 11.63
C LYS A 79 -17.23 -2.85 11.77
N LEU A 80 -16.28 -3.28 12.58
CA LEU A 80 -14.94 -2.74 12.68
C LEU A 80 -13.99 -3.63 11.88
N THR A 81 -13.13 -3.02 11.08
CA THR A 81 -12.08 -3.70 10.32
C THR A 81 -10.75 -3.06 10.68
N PHE A 82 -9.75 -3.87 10.95
CA PHE A 82 -8.38 -3.44 11.21
C PHE A 82 -7.42 -4.20 10.30
N GLU A 83 -6.43 -3.51 9.74
CA GLU A 83 -5.39 -4.12 8.91
C GLU A 83 -4.02 -3.55 9.24
N TYR A 84 -3.01 -4.38 9.09
CA TYR A 84 -1.61 -4.00 9.21
C TYR A 84 -0.75 -4.87 8.29
N HIS A 85 0.28 -4.26 7.72
CA HIS A 85 1.32 -4.97 6.99
C HIS A 85 2.69 -4.33 7.18
N ASN A 86 3.71 -5.17 7.08
CA ASN A 86 5.10 -4.76 6.95
C ASN A 86 5.67 -5.37 5.67
N ILE A 87 6.42 -4.57 4.93
CA ILE A 87 7.18 -4.99 3.74
C ILE A 87 8.63 -4.58 3.98
N SER A 88 9.54 -5.55 3.92
CA SER A 88 10.98 -5.35 3.92
C SER A 88 11.53 -5.87 2.59
N GLU A 89 12.17 -5.02 1.81
CA GLU A 89 12.65 -5.38 0.49
C GLU A 89 14.05 -4.80 0.25
N PHE A 90 15.00 -5.68 -0.02
CA PHE A 90 16.33 -5.35 -0.48
C PHE A 90 16.49 -5.75 -1.93
N ARG A 91 16.95 -4.82 -2.77
CA ARG A 91 17.31 -5.07 -4.18
C ARG A 91 18.71 -4.55 -4.45
N ARG A 92 19.46 -5.27 -5.28
CA ARG A 92 20.77 -4.83 -5.74
C ARG A 92 21.08 -5.38 -7.13
N GLY A 93 21.46 -4.46 -8.03
CA GLY A 93 21.98 -4.75 -9.36
C GLY A 93 23.26 -3.99 -9.63
N GLY A 94 23.93 -4.30 -10.73
CA GLY A 94 25.21 -3.77 -11.15
C GLY A 94 26.30 -4.83 -11.17
N ASN A 95 27.53 -4.44 -10.89
CA ASN A 95 28.67 -5.36 -10.85
C ASN A 95 29.22 -5.52 -9.44
N ASN A 96 30.12 -6.53 -9.25
CA ASN A 96 30.83 -6.76 -7.99
C ASN A 96 29.93 -6.73 -6.76
N LEU A 97 28.85 -7.53 -6.78
CA LEU A 97 27.80 -7.49 -5.76
C LEU A 97 28.27 -7.81 -4.34
N ASP A 98 29.46 -8.39 -4.17
CA ASP A 98 30.07 -8.70 -2.88
C ASP A 98 30.77 -7.48 -2.22
N LEU A 99 31.03 -6.43 -2.99
CA LEU A 99 31.66 -5.21 -2.50
C LEU A 99 30.61 -4.18 -2.01
N PRO A 100 30.98 -3.24 -1.14
CA PRO A 100 30.11 -2.08 -0.84
C PRO A 100 29.72 -1.35 -2.14
N PRO A 101 28.50 -0.77 -2.23
CA PRO A 101 28.02 -0.09 -3.43
C PRO A 101 28.98 0.95 -4.02
N HIS A 102 29.61 1.77 -3.17
CA HIS A 102 30.54 2.83 -3.56
C HIS A 102 31.96 2.32 -3.94
N GLU A 103 32.19 1.02 -3.91
CA GLU A 103 33.44 0.41 -4.38
C GLU A 103 33.28 -0.31 -5.72
N THR A 104 32.07 -0.27 -6.27
CA THR A 104 31.74 -0.89 -7.56
C THR A 104 31.76 0.13 -8.69
N ASP A 105 31.85 -0.34 -9.94
CA ASP A 105 31.87 0.54 -11.10
C ASP A 105 30.48 1.12 -11.37
N ILE A 106 29.42 0.30 -11.18
CA ILE A 106 28.04 0.74 -11.25
C ILE A 106 27.17 -0.10 -10.31
N THR A 107 26.33 0.54 -9.52
CA THR A 107 25.38 -0.16 -8.64
C THR A 107 24.07 0.63 -8.51
N GLU A 108 22.99 -0.11 -8.59
CA GLU A 108 21.67 0.30 -8.14
C GLU A 108 21.29 -0.58 -6.93
N GLN A 109 21.09 0.06 -5.78
CA GLN A 109 20.68 -0.63 -4.55
C GLN A 109 19.55 0.11 -3.86
N THR A 110 18.57 -0.63 -3.39
CA THR A 110 17.50 -0.10 -2.53
C THR A 110 17.23 -1.05 -1.37
N ASP A 111 17.01 -0.49 -0.19
CA ASP A 111 16.54 -1.16 1.00
C ASP A 111 15.29 -0.42 1.51
N HIS A 112 14.14 -1.07 1.41
CA HIS A 112 12.86 -0.54 1.80
C HIS A 112 12.35 -1.20 3.07
N ASN A 113 11.83 -0.40 4.00
CA ASN A 113 11.02 -0.85 5.11
C ASN A 113 9.72 -0.04 5.13
N ILE A 114 8.61 -0.70 4.85
CA ILE A 114 7.29 -0.09 4.74
C ILE A 114 6.40 -0.71 5.81
N ASN A 115 5.81 0.14 6.64
CA ASN A 115 4.80 -0.23 7.63
C ASN A 115 3.51 0.50 7.28
N GLY A 116 2.43 -0.24 7.08
CA GLY A 116 1.14 0.34 6.76
C GLY A 116 0.02 -0.33 7.53
N GLY A 117 -1.04 0.42 7.78
CA GLY A 117 -2.22 -0.12 8.43
C GLY A 117 -3.40 0.83 8.37
N GLY A 118 -4.56 0.29 8.74
CA GLY A 118 -5.79 1.06 8.69
C GLY A 118 -6.86 0.52 9.61
N LEU A 119 -7.79 1.40 9.94
CA LEU A 119 -8.97 1.13 10.71
C LEU A 119 -10.19 1.62 9.93
N LYS A 120 -11.24 0.81 9.86
CA LYS A 120 -12.49 1.14 9.20
C LYS A 120 -13.66 0.74 10.07
N PHE A 121 -14.62 1.65 10.24
CA PHE A 121 -15.87 1.38 10.92
C PHE A 121 -17.04 1.61 9.96
N ASP A 122 -17.84 0.57 9.73
CA ASP A 122 -19.06 0.58 8.93
C ASP A 122 -20.28 0.52 9.87
N LEU A 123 -21.23 1.41 9.69
CA LEU A 123 -22.49 1.43 10.42
C LEU A 123 -23.67 1.57 9.44
N PHE A 124 -24.67 0.73 9.59
CA PHE A 124 -25.90 0.71 8.80
C PHE A 124 -27.11 0.99 9.70
N SER A 125 -28.12 1.66 9.17
CA SER A 125 -29.43 1.70 9.82
C SER A 125 -30.17 0.34 9.71
N THR A 126 -31.18 0.14 10.50
CA THR A 126 -31.98 -1.11 10.49
C THR A 126 -32.69 -1.36 9.18
N ASP A 127 -33.01 -0.31 8.42
CA ASP A 127 -33.64 -0.36 7.09
C ASP A 127 -32.59 -0.32 5.96
N TYR A 128 -31.29 -0.30 6.29
CA TYR A 128 -30.15 -0.20 5.35
C TYR A 128 -30.12 1.04 4.46
N LYS A 129 -31.00 2.00 4.68
CA LYS A 129 -31.02 3.25 3.89
C LYS A 129 -29.90 4.20 4.25
N HIS A 130 -29.43 4.18 5.49
CA HIS A 130 -28.35 5.02 5.97
C HIS A 130 -27.09 4.17 6.17
N ARG A 131 -25.98 4.62 5.61
CA ARG A 131 -24.68 3.98 5.77
C ARG A 131 -23.65 5.03 6.18
N LEU A 132 -22.96 4.82 7.30
CA LEU A 132 -21.84 5.64 7.73
C LEU A 132 -20.56 4.79 7.66
N ASN A 133 -19.55 5.34 7.05
CA ASN A 133 -18.23 4.77 6.95
C ASN A 133 -17.22 5.75 7.53
N LEU A 134 -16.47 5.32 8.55
CA LEU A 134 -15.34 6.04 9.13
C LEU A 134 -14.09 5.26 8.83
N TYR A 135 -13.03 5.92 8.40
CA TYR A 135 -11.77 5.26 8.10
C TYR A 135 -10.57 6.13 8.44
N ALA A 136 -9.48 5.46 8.79
CA ALA A 136 -8.16 6.05 8.93
C ALA A 136 -7.11 5.03 8.49
N SER A 137 -6.09 5.48 7.78
CA SER A 137 -4.93 4.67 7.41
C SER A 137 -3.66 5.49 7.47
N SER A 138 -2.55 4.80 7.73
CA SER A 138 -1.23 5.44 7.71
C SER A 138 -0.21 4.47 7.13
N GLN A 139 0.76 5.01 6.42
CA GLN A 139 1.91 4.30 5.92
C GLN A 139 3.19 5.08 6.25
N HIS A 140 4.18 4.37 6.76
CA HIS A 140 5.51 4.89 7.00
C HIS A 140 6.51 4.10 6.18
N THR A 141 7.19 4.79 5.27
CA THR A 141 8.21 4.24 4.37
C THR A 141 9.58 4.77 4.77
N LYS A 142 10.54 3.88 4.96
CA LYS A 142 11.96 4.19 5.04
C LYS A 142 12.65 3.52 3.88
N ARG A 143 13.49 4.27 3.17
CA ARG A 143 14.30 3.74 2.08
C ARG A 143 15.72 4.23 2.24
N GLN A 144 16.66 3.32 2.18
CA GLN A 144 18.06 3.61 1.89
C GLN A 144 18.33 3.21 0.44
N SER A 145 19.05 4.01 -0.28
CA SER A 145 19.36 3.75 -1.69
C SER A 145 20.79 4.11 -2.02
N TYR A 146 21.29 3.49 -3.06
CA TYR A 146 22.52 3.88 -3.75
C TYR A 146 22.26 3.79 -5.25
N TYR A 147 22.51 4.87 -5.96
CA TYR A 147 22.43 4.94 -7.40
C TYR A 147 23.69 5.62 -7.89
N GLY A 148 24.73 4.84 -8.20
CA GLY A 148 26.03 5.42 -8.50
C GLY A 148 26.82 4.63 -9.51
N ALA A 149 27.72 5.36 -10.18
CA ALA A 149 28.74 4.84 -11.06
C ALA A 149 30.09 5.48 -10.73
N GLY A 150 31.20 4.80 -11.09
CA GLY A 150 32.53 5.35 -10.92
C GLY A 150 32.98 5.47 -9.47
N LYS A 151 32.45 4.62 -8.57
CA LYS A 151 32.84 4.54 -7.15
C LYS A 151 32.54 5.80 -6.34
N ASP A 152 31.38 6.44 -6.59
CA ASP A 152 30.99 7.68 -5.94
C ASP A 152 30.51 7.43 -4.49
N PRO A 153 31.22 7.89 -3.44
CA PRO A 153 30.80 7.73 -2.06
C PRO A 153 29.57 8.60 -1.68
N ASN A 154 29.18 9.56 -2.52
CA ASN A 154 28.07 10.47 -2.26
C ASN A 154 26.76 10.03 -2.89
N ALA A 155 26.75 8.93 -3.67
CA ALA A 155 25.55 8.45 -4.37
C ALA A 155 24.57 7.69 -3.48
N TYR A 156 24.75 7.74 -2.14
CA TYR A 156 23.78 7.25 -1.17
C TYR A 156 22.60 8.20 -1.01
N GLY A 157 21.41 7.63 -0.86
CA GLY A 157 20.19 8.36 -0.59
C GLY A 157 19.45 7.80 0.62
N HIS A 158 18.75 8.67 1.30
CA HIS A 158 17.86 8.33 2.39
C HIS A 158 16.51 9.01 2.18
N THR A 159 15.45 8.21 2.24
CA THR A 159 14.07 8.70 2.12
C THR A 159 13.27 8.25 3.34
N THR A 160 12.53 9.17 3.92
CA THR A 160 11.50 8.88 4.92
C THR A 160 10.21 9.53 4.45
N ASP A 161 9.14 8.76 4.45
CA ASP A 161 7.82 9.23 4.06
C ASP A 161 6.76 8.73 5.03
N LEU A 162 5.92 9.66 5.52
CA LEU A 162 4.79 9.37 6.37
C LEU A 162 3.52 9.91 5.72
N THR A 163 2.68 8.99 5.27
CA THR A 163 1.35 9.32 4.75
C THR A 163 0.28 8.94 5.77
N PHE A 164 -0.70 9.81 5.96
CA PHE A 164 -1.90 9.57 6.73
C PHE A 164 -3.13 10.01 5.93
N ILE A 165 -4.19 9.19 5.94
CA ILE A 165 -5.50 9.53 5.37
C ILE A 165 -6.57 9.13 6.38
N GLY A 166 -7.51 10.02 6.64
CA GLY A 166 -8.68 9.74 7.46
C GLY A 166 -9.91 10.46 6.95
N GLY A 167 -11.06 9.83 7.09
CA GLY A 167 -12.27 10.40 6.56
C GLY A 167 -13.56 9.80 7.10
N ALA A 168 -14.64 10.45 6.77
CA ALA A 168 -16.01 10.04 7.04
C ALA A 168 -16.84 10.15 5.77
N GLN A 169 -17.60 9.11 5.46
CA GLN A 169 -18.53 9.09 4.34
C GLN A 169 -19.90 8.65 4.83
N TYR A 170 -20.91 9.39 4.43
CA TYR A 170 -22.31 9.07 4.69
C TYR A 170 -23.04 8.84 3.37
N VAL A 171 -23.84 7.79 3.33
CA VAL A 171 -24.64 7.43 2.17
C VAL A 171 -26.09 7.30 2.60
N TYR A 172 -27.00 7.81 1.77
CA TYR A 172 -28.44 7.71 1.99
C TYR A 172 -29.17 7.29 0.73
N ASP A 173 -29.99 6.24 0.84
CA ASP A 173 -30.79 5.71 -0.26
C ASP A 173 -32.20 6.35 -0.25
N TRP A 174 -32.45 7.26 -1.18
CA TRP A 174 -33.76 7.87 -1.41
C TRP A 174 -34.66 6.91 -2.19
N THR A 175 -35.83 6.59 -1.64
CA THR A 175 -36.84 5.86 -2.38
C THR A 175 -37.29 6.62 -3.64
N ASN A 176 -37.36 7.94 -3.54
CA ASN A 176 -37.59 8.86 -4.64
C ASN A 176 -36.97 10.23 -4.30
N CYS A 177 -36.16 10.75 -5.19
CA CYS A 177 -35.53 12.06 -5.10
C CYS A 177 -35.76 12.79 -6.41
N LEU A 178 -36.62 13.83 -6.37
CA LEU A 178 -37.06 14.61 -7.53
C LEU A 178 -37.90 13.78 -8.53
N PHE A 179 -37.30 12.91 -9.32
CA PHE A 179 -37.93 12.20 -10.46
C PHE A 179 -37.71 10.70 -10.48
N MET A 180 -36.77 10.16 -9.67
CA MET A 180 -36.53 8.71 -9.56
C MET A 180 -35.79 8.35 -8.27
N PRO A 181 -35.64 7.05 -7.95
CA PRO A 181 -34.79 6.61 -6.83
C PRO A 181 -33.36 7.13 -6.98
N ALA A 182 -32.73 7.46 -5.87
CA ALA A 182 -31.38 8.00 -5.88
C ALA A 182 -30.58 7.54 -4.68
N GLU A 183 -29.26 7.56 -4.82
CA GLU A 183 -28.29 7.39 -3.74
C GLU A 183 -27.51 8.70 -3.55
N PHE A 184 -27.63 9.29 -2.38
CA PHE A 184 -26.80 10.41 -1.97
C PHE A 184 -25.55 9.91 -1.26
N THR A 185 -24.39 10.47 -1.60
CA THR A 185 -23.12 10.27 -0.90
C THR A 185 -22.51 11.62 -0.58
N GLY A 186 -22.16 11.83 0.67
CA GLY A 186 -21.40 13.01 1.11
C GLY A 186 -20.34 12.62 2.14
N GLY A 187 -19.24 13.35 2.15
CA GLY A 187 -18.17 13.03 3.08
C GLY A 187 -17.10 14.09 3.18
N MET A 188 -16.21 13.85 4.11
CA MET A 188 -15.00 14.63 4.34
C MET A 188 -13.79 13.70 4.43
N GLU A 189 -12.65 14.22 4.01
CA GLU A 189 -11.37 13.52 4.03
C GLU A 189 -10.27 14.49 4.42
N TYR A 190 -9.32 14.01 5.19
CA TYR A 190 -8.08 14.69 5.48
C TYR A 190 -6.93 13.77 5.10
N SER A 191 -5.97 14.29 4.35
CA SER A 191 -4.70 13.63 4.08
C SER A 191 -3.53 14.47 4.53
N HIS A 192 -2.51 13.79 5.01
CA HIS A 192 -1.23 14.33 5.41
C HIS A 192 -0.13 13.50 4.78
N ASP A 193 0.82 14.17 4.17
CA ASP A 193 2.03 13.58 3.60
C ASP A 193 3.24 14.37 4.07
N ASN A 194 4.28 13.67 4.56
CA ASN A 194 5.53 14.27 5.02
C ASN A 194 6.69 13.46 4.46
N LEU A 195 7.28 14.00 3.39
CA LEU A 195 8.38 13.41 2.66
C LEU A 195 9.70 14.15 2.94
N GLU A 196 10.70 13.39 3.36
CA GLU A 196 12.09 13.81 3.39
C GLU A 196 12.90 12.88 2.49
N ASP A 197 13.62 13.44 1.51
CA ASP A 197 14.46 12.68 0.57
C ASP A 197 15.77 13.42 0.36
N VAL A 198 16.87 12.79 0.73
CA VAL A 198 18.22 13.35 0.65
C VAL A 198 19.10 12.45 -0.18
N MET A 199 19.74 13.01 -1.21
CA MET A 199 20.72 12.33 -2.06
C MET A 199 21.82 13.30 -2.45
N ILE A 200 22.91 13.30 -1.70
CA ILE A 200 23.98 14.30 -1.78
C ILE A 200 24.66 14.28 -3.15
N GLY A 201 24.98 13.10 -3.68
CA GLY A 201 25.64 12.93 -4.98
C GLY A 201 24.85 13.49 -6.17
N TYR A 202 23.56 13.68 -6.01
CA TYR A 202 22.68 14.30 -7.01
C TYR A 202 22.27 15.72 -6.63
N ASN A 203 22.88 16.29 -5.58
CA ASN A 203 22.52 17.60 -5.03
C ASN A 203 21.01 17.75 -4.81
N ARG A 204 20.36 16.66 -4.33
CA ARG A 204 18.93 16.61 -4.13
C ARG A 204 18.61 16.54 -2.64
N THR A 205 17.88 17.53 -2.17
CA THR A 205 17.25 17.52 -0.83
C THR A 205 15.81 17.98 -1.01
N ILE A 206 14.88 17.10 -0.70
CA ILE A 206 13.44 17.37 -0.71
C ILE A 206 12.96 17.26 0.73
N ALA A 207 12.30 18.29 1.22
CA ALA A 207 11.53 18.27 2.45
C ALA A 207 10.16 18.86 2.12
N GLN A 208 9.15 18.01 2.01
CA GLN A 208 7.82 18.40 1.58
C GLN A 208 6.79 17.93 2.58
N LYS A 209 5.91 18.84 3.00
CA LYS A 209 4.80 18.54 3.88
C LYS A 209 3.52 19.05 3.26
N VAL A 210 2.60 18.14 2.98
CA VAL A 210 1.31 18.45 2.34
C VAL A 210 0.17 18.06 3.26
N ASN A 211 -0.78 18.98 3.43
CA ASN A 211 -2.03 18.70 4.11
C ASN A 211 -3.19 19.05 3.18
N ILE A 212 -4.14 18.15 3.01
CA ILE A 212 -5.30 18.35 2.16
C ILE A 212 -6.55 18.06 2.99
N GLY A 213 -7.42 19.04 3.11
CA GLY A 213 -8.77 18.86 3.65
C GLY A 213 -9.78 18.90 2.52
N SER A 214 -10.65 17.91 2.45
CA SER A 214 -11.58 17.72 1.35
C SER A 214 -13.02 17.58 1.86
N LEU A 215 -13.94 18.16 1.12
CA LEU A 215 -15.38 17.92 1.26
C LEU A 215 -15.92 17.49 -0.11
N PHE A 216 -16.77 16.48 -0.13
CA PHE A 216 -17.39 16.01 -1.37
C PHE A 216 -18.83 15.63 -1.15
N LEU A 217 -19.60 15.75 -2.19
CA LEU A 217 -20.98 15.27 -2.25
C LEU A 217 -21.31 14.86 -3.67
N GLN A 218 -22.16 13.85 -3.79
CA GLN A 218 -22.71 13.39 -5.05
C GLN A 218 -24.09 12.81 -4.84
N ASN A 219 -24.89 12.81 -5.91
CA ASN A 219 -26.16 12.11 -5.97
C ASN A 219 -26.25 11.32 -7.28
N GLU A 220 -26.56 10.04 -7.18
CA GLU A 220 -26.80 9.18 -8.33
C GLU A 220 -28.29 8.84 -8.40
N TRP A 221 -28.96 9.29 -9.46
CA TRP A 221 -30.31 8.87 -9.80
C TRP A 221 -30.25 7.65 -10.70
N LYS A 222 -30.95 6.58 -10.33
CA LYS A 222 -30.82 5.31 -11.05
C LYS A 222 -32.13 4.54 -11.10
N ASN A 223 -32.41 3.99 -12.27
CA ASN A 223 -33.46 3.00 -12.48
C ASN A 223 -32.95 1.88 -13.42
N ALA A 224 -33.85 0.99 -13.84
CA ALA A 224 -33.50 -0.15 -14.70
C ALA A 224 -32.92 0.23 -16.08
N ARG A 225 -33.12 1.48 -16.53
CA ARG A 225 -32.73 1.91 -17.89
C ARG A 225 -31.71 3.04 -17.90
N TRP A 226 -31.70 3.90 -16.85
CA TRP A 226 -30.91 5.12 -16.82
C TRP A 226 -30.18 5.24 -15.50
N SER A 227 -28.96 5.76 -15.55
CA SER A 227 -28.21 6.25 -14.41
C SER A 227 -27.71 7.65 -14.74
N PHE A 228 -27.93 8.59 -13.81
CA PHE A 228 -27.44 9.96 -13.87
C PHE A 228 -26.75 10.30 -12.58
N LEU A 229 -25.48 10.67 -12.64
CA LEU A 229 -24.67 11.04 -11.48
C LEU A 229 -24.25 12.50 -11.59
N MET A 230 -24.44 13.22 -10.48
CA MET A 230 -23.98 14.61 -10.33
C MET A 230 -23.24 14.73 -9.00
N GLY A 231 -22.08 15.36 -8.99
CA GLY A 231 -21.29 15.55 -7.77
C GLY A 231 -20.31 16.69 -7.88
N GLY A 232 -19.76 17.04 -6.72
CA GLY A 232 -18.72 18.05 -6.59
C GLY A 232 -17.78 17.72 -5.43
N ARG A 233 -16.52 18.16 -5.54
CA ARG A 233 -15.49 18.07 -4.51
C ARG A 233 -14.79 19.41 -4.38
N PHE A 234 -14.54 19.78 -3.13
CA PHE A 234 -13.74 20.95 -2.78
C PHE A 234 -12.55 20.49 -1.95
N ASP A 235 -11.35 20.87 -2.38
CA ASP A 235 -10.09 20.53 -1.72
C ASP A 235 -9.38 21.82 -1.30
N LYS A 236 -8.93 21.85 -0.04
CA LYS A 236 -8.05 22.89 0.48
C LYS A 236 -6.67 22.29 0.74
N HIS A 237 -5.69 22.79 0.02
CA HIS A 237 -4.29 22.39 0.13
C HIS A 237 -3.53 23.37 1.03
N ASN A 238 -2.63 22.81 1.85
CA ASN A 238 -1.64 23.56 2.63
C ASN A 238 -0.29 22.86 2.45
N LEU A 239 0.66 23.56 1.85
CA LEU A 239 2.01 23.12 1.53
C LEU A 239 3.00 23.70 2.53
#